data_74b4c598193c8bbff4e1329dc7ea4fb8
#
_entry.id   74b4c598193c8bbff4e1329dc7ea4fb8
#
_cell.length_a   1.000
_cell.length_b   1.000
_cell.length_c   1.000
_cell.angle_alpha   90.00
_cell.angle_beta   90.00
_cell.angle_gamma   90.00
#
_symmetry.space_group_name_H-M   'P 1'
#
loop_
_entity.id
_entity.type
_entity.pdbx_description
1 polymer ?
#
loop_
_entity_poly.entity_id
_entity_poly.type
_entity_poly.pdbx_seq_one_letter_code
_entity_poly.pdbx_strand_id
1 'polypeptide(L)'
;MTGRPPPFSSNPPAGSRSQRPASVLAASSFCVLGSDPHAIGGALDEVRAAVPMPSAALVFAAGPLAEMGDKTLSALRAELGDIPIVLASSTGVLTERAEHEGASALSGIVWGGGSITPIFVAPKTATDEITSALATQVSAALGDAAGTVILMAQPQGFAPHSLDDLARFSAHATVIGGGTLPGGAWISAPDRTPMQGAVVGVTIRGVARPQVRTSAAVRLLTPFSKITESRGAMVFRIGEERALDALSAATRDLPGRPLILAVLANTENPASARGGVLVRGIRGIDPGRKSVVVTDEATPGMLMSFAVCDANAARADLSGTMRDLARQLAGAAPQFGLLLSCAGRGMGLYGERDVDTRIVRERFPNVPFAGMFSTFEIGPLGPRPAMHLYTSVVAMFGTPS
;
A
#
# COMPACT_ATOMS: atom_id res chain seq x y z
N MET A 1 43.08 -12.66 -64.35
CA MET A 1 42.55 -13.69 -63.46
C MET A 1 41.82 -12.98 -62.32
N THR A 2 40.51 -12.97 -62.46
CA THR A 2 39.59 -12.20 -61.61
C THR A 2 38.94 -13.14 -60.61
N GLY A 3 39.31 -12.96 -59.33
CA GLY A 3 38.72 -13.70 -58.25
C GLY A 3 37.51 -12.94 -57.66
N ARG A 4 36.32 -13.49 -57.77
CA ARG A 4 35.09 -13.03 -57.09
C ARG A 4 35.11 -13.42 -55.62
N PRO A 5 34.71 -12.54 -54.69
CA PRO A 5 34.50 -12.93 -53.29
C PRO A 5 33.17 -13.74 -53.12
N PRO A 6 33.11 -14.62 -52.11
CA PRO A 6 31.91 -15.43 -51.86
C PRO A 6 30.74 -14.60 -51.25
N PRO A 7 29.49 -15.07 -51.39
CA PRO A 7 28.33 -14.32 -50.93
C PRO A 7 28.16 -14.35 -49.39
N PHE A 8 27.75 -13.21 -48.85
CA PHE A 8 27.35 -13.04 -47.47
C PHE A 8 26.19 -13.98 -47.09
N SER A 9 26.39 -14.83 -46.11
CA SER A 9 25.31 -15.58 -45.47
C SER A 9 24.51 -14.64 -44.59
N SER A 10 23.28 -14.37 -44.94
CA SER A 10 22.28 -13.70 -44.12
C SER A 10 21.81 -14.65 -43.03
N ASN A 11 22.31 -14.46 -41.81
CA ASN A 11 21.66 -15.04 -40.63
C ASN A 11 20.24 -14.45 -40.51
N PRO A 12 19.21 -15.27 -40.27
CA PRO A 12 17.86 -14.73 -40.00
C PRO A 12 17.90 -13.99 -38.63
N PRO A 13 17.06 -12.93 -38.47
CA PRO A 13 16.98 -12.19 -37.26
C PRO A 13 16.57 -13.13 -36.10
N ALA A 14 17.24 -12.99 -34.96
CA ALA A 14 16.94 -13.71 -33.72
C ALA A 14 15.43 -13.61 -33.43
N GLY A 15 14.77 -14.77 -33.41
CA GLY A 15 13.35 -14.87 -33.19
C GLY A 15 12.93 -14.10 -31.93
N SER A 16 11.90 -13.29 -32.04
CA SER A 16 11.19 -12.68 -30.96
C SER A 16 10.87 -13.76 -29.93
N ARG A 17 11.43 -13.65 -28.74
CA ARG A 17 11.01 -14.46 -27.59
C ARG A 17 9.52 -14.26 -27.45
N SER A 18 8.72 -15.26 -27.78
CA SER A 18 7.29 -15.26 -27.51
C SER A 18 7.12 -15.02 -26.02
N GLN A 19 6.57 -13.87 -25.64
CA GLN A 19 6.14 -13.63 -24.29
C GLN A 19 5.12 -14.73 -23.99
N ARG A 20 5.45 -15.63 -23.04
CA ARG A 20 4.46 -16.57 -22.52
C ARG A 20 3.28 -15.75 -21.99
N PRO A 21 2.04 -16.12 -22.30
CA PRO A 21 0.88 -15.43 -21.76
C PRO A 21 1.01 -15.39 -20.24
N ALA A 22 0.68 -14.24 -19.66
CA ALA A 22 0.71 -14.10 -18.21
C ALA A 22 -0.19 -15.16 -17.57
N SER A 23 0.29 -15.82 -16.52
CA SER A 23 -0.48 -16.84 -15.84
C SER A 23 -1.72 -16.24 -15.17
N VAL A 24 -2.84 -16.93 -15.26
CA VAL A 24 -4.08 -16.55 -14.56
C VAL A 24 -3.87 -16.77 -13.06
N LEU A 25 -4.21 -15.76 -12.26
CA LEU A 25 -4.25 -15.89 -10.81
C LEU A 25 -5.54 -16.58 -10.39
N ALA A 26 -5.45 -17.62 -9.57
CA ALA A 26 -6.57 -18.11 -8.77
C ALA A 26 -6.39 -17.56 -7.36
N ALA A 27 -7.44 -17.06 -6.73
CA ALA A 27 -7.34 -16.51 -5.38
C ALA A 27 -8.60 -16.71 -4.56
N SER A 28 -8.44 -16.81 -3.24
CA SER A 28 -9.53 -16.87 -2.29
C SER A 28 -9.16 -16.15 -1.01
N SER A 29 -10.12 -15.44 -0.42
CA SER A 29 -9.99 -14.78 0.88
C SER A 29 -10.50 -15.70 1.99
N PHE A 30 -10.05 -15.43 3.21
CA PHE A 30 -10.55 -16.07 4.43
C PHE A 30 -10.57 -15.08 5.60
N CYS A 31 -11.40 -15.41 6.59
CA CYS A 31 -11.47 -14.66 7.83
C CYS A 31 -11.57 -15.64 9.00
N VAL A 32 -10.84 -15.34 10.07
CA VAL A 32 -10.94 -16.03 11.36
C VAL A 32 -11.30 -15.01 12.42
N LEU A 33 -12.32 -15.29 13.22
CA LEU A 33 -12.71 -14.49 14.37
C LEU A 33 -12.38 -15.24 15.66
N GLY A 34 -11.90 -14.51 16.66
CA GLY A 34 -11.48 -15.06 17.94
C GLY A 34 -9.96 -15.17 18.05
N SER A 35 -9.49 -15.69 19.19
CA SER A 35 -8.06 -15.72 19.53
C SER A 35 -7.43 -17.10 19.43
N ASP A 36 -8.18 -18.11 18.96
CA ASP A 36 -7.68 -19.49 18.85
C ASP A 36 -7.04 -19.74 17.47
N PRO A 37 -5.71 -19.96 17.39
CA PRO A 37 -5.06 -20.31 16.13
C PRO A 37 -5.56 -21.62 15.50
N HIS A 38 -6.15 -22.54 16.27
CA HIS A 38 -6.70 -23.79 15.74
C HIS A 38 -7.94 -23.56 14.84
N ALA A 39 -8.63 -22.42 14.98
CA ALA A 39 -9.75 -22.06 14.10
C ALA A 39 -9.29 -21.75 12.65
N ILE A 40 -7.99 -21.57 12.41
CA ILE A 40 -7.43 -21.26 11.08
C ILE A 40 -7.71 -22.40 10.10
N GLY A 41 -7.56 -23.66 10.51
CA GLY A 41 -7.75 -24.83 9.65
C GLY A 41 -9.11 -24.86 8.98
N GLY A 42 -10.19 -24.71 9.77
CA GLY A 42 -11.56 -24.69 9.25
C GLY A 42 -11.85 -23.50 8.30
N ALA A 43 -11.26 -22.35 8.58
CA ALA A 43 -11.43 -21.18 7.70
C ALA A 43 -10.71 -21.33 6.34
N LEU A 44 -9.75 -22.24 6.24
CA LEU A 44 -8.98 -22.50 5.02
C LEU A 44 -9.54 -23.63 4.15
N ASP A 45 -10.62 -24.31 4.55
CA ASP A 45 -11.21 -25.40 3.75
C ASP A 45 -11.67 -24.93 2.37
N GLU A 46 -12.42 -23.84 2.31
CA GLU A 46 -12.87 -23.23 1.06
C GLU A 46 -11.70 -22.69 0.23
N VAL A 47 -10.68 -22.14 0.90
CA VAL A 47 -9.45 -21.65 0.24
C VAL A 47 -8.71 -22.78 -0.45
N ARG A 48 -8.54 -23.93 0.20
CA ARG A 48 -7.86 -25.09 -0.38
C ARG A 48 -8.60 -25.64 -1.60
N ALA A 49 -9.94 -25.59 -1.58
CA ALA A 49 -10.74 -25.99 -2.73
C ALA A 49 -10.62 -25.00 -3.90
N ALA A 50 -10.61 -23.69 -3.62
CA ALA A 50 -10.53 -22.64 -4.64
C ALA A 50 -9.10 -22.45 -5.21
N VAL A 51 -8.08 -22.69 -4.39
CA VAL A 51 -6.65 -22.50 -4.76
C VAL A 51 -5.86 -23.76 -4.45
N PRO A 52 -6.02 -24.84 -5.24
CA PRO A 52 -5.39 -26.14 -4.96
C PRO A 52 -3.85 -26.11 -5.07
N MET A 53 -3.29 -25.14 -5.75
CA MET A 53 -1.84 -24.93 -5.86
C MET A 53 -1.50 -23.49 -5.44
N PRO A 54 -1.46 -23.19 -4.13
CA PRO A 54 -1.15 -21.85 -3.67
C PRO A 54 0.32 -21.52 -3.93
N SER A 55 0.56 -20.27 -4.34
CA SER A 55 1.91 -19.73 -4.56
C SER A 55 2.37 -18.84 -3.41
N ALA A 56 1.46 -18.15 -2.74
CA ALA A 56 1.73 -17.33 -1.57
C ALA A 56 0.44 -16.97 -0.82
N ALA A 57 0.61 -16.43 0.39
CA ALA A 57 -0.45 -15.84 1.19
C ALA A 57 -0.02 -14.50 1.81
N LEU A 58 -0.96 -13.57 1.89
CA LEU A 58 -0.84 -12.34 2.65
C LEU A 58 -1.95 -12.31 3.70
N VAL A 59 -1.57 -12.18 4.95
CA VAL A 59 -2.47 -12.29 6.10
C VAL A 59 -2.30 -11.09 7.02
N PHE A 60 -3.40 -10.55 7.48
CA PHE A 60 -3.48 -9.46 8.42
C PHE A 60 -4.08 -9.95 9.73
N ALA A 61 -3.49 -9.55 10.85
CA ALA A 61 -3.90 -9.98 12.18
C ALA A 61 -4.19 -8.79 13.08
N ALA A 62 -5.20 -8.90 13.92
CA ALA A 62 -5.52 -7.94 14.97
C ALA A 62 -5.71 -8.65 16.32
N GLY A 63 -5.47 -7.92 17.42
CA GLY A 63 -5.61 -8.42 18.77
C GLY A 63 -4.65 -9.57 19.12
N PRO A 64 -5.04 -10.52 19.98
CA PRO A 64 -4.21 -11.63 20.43
C PRO A 64 -3.54 -12.45 19.32
N LEU A 65 -4.21 -12.64 18.15
CA LEU A 65 -3.60 -13.34 17.02
C LEU A 65 -2.42 -12.55 16.42
N ALA A 66 -2.44 -11.22 16.50
CA ALA A 66 -1.31 -10.38 16.12
C ALA A 66 -0.16 -10.44 17.14
N GLU A 67 -0.48 -10.46 18.44
CA GLU A 67 0.50 -10.56 19.53
C GLU A 67 1.24 -11.90 19.51
N MET A 68 0.57 -12.96 19.07
CA MET A 68 1.15 -14.30 18.92
C MET A 68 1.61 -14.59 17.47
N GLY A 69 2.18 -13.60 16.78
CA GLY A 69 2.46 -13.64 15.35
C GLY A 69 3.26 -14.86 14.89
N ASP A 70 4.27 -15.31 15.65
CA ASP A 70 5.05 -16.50 15.38
C ASP A 70 4.21 -17.80 15.41
N LYS A 71 3.33 -17.93 16.41
CA LYS A 71 2.41 -19.08 16.55
C LYS A 71 1.34 -19.03 15.48
N THR A 72 0.76 -17.86 15.22
CA THR A 72 -0.23 -17.65 14.17
C THR A 72 0.34 -17.99 12.80
N LEU A 73 1.56 -17.55 12.51
CA LEU A 73 2.24 -17.87 11.25
C LEU A 73 2.59 -19.35 11.14
N SER A 74 2.98 -20.00 12.26
CA SER A 74 3.23 -21.44 12.31
C SER A 74 1.97 -22.26 12.04
N ALA A 75 0.82 -21.83 12.58
CA ALA A 75 -0.46 -22.48 12.31
C ALA A 75 -0.88 -22.29 10.84
N LEU A 76 -0.73 -21.10 10.27
CA LEU A 76 -0.97 -20.84 8.85
C LEU A 76 -0.09 -21.72 7.95
N ARG A 77 1.19 -21.89 8.29
CA ARG A 77 2.11 -22.72 7.54
C ARG A 77 1.73 -24.21 7.61
N ALA A 78 1.27 -24.70 8.75
CA ALA A 78 0.81 -26.07 8.90
C ALA A 78 -0.35 -26.40 7.94
N GLU A 79 -1.22 -25.42 7.68
CA GLU A 79 -2.41 -25.57 6.84
C GLU A 79 -2.16 -25.28 5.35
N LEU A 80 -1.32 -24.27 5.03
CA LEU A 80 -1.06 -23.82 3.66
C LEU A 80 0.17 -24.47 3.02
N GLY A 81 0.98 -25.20 3.82
CA GLY A 81 2.19 -25.83 3.34
C GLY A 81 3.39 -24.89 3.20
N ASP A 82 4.39 -25.33 2.45
CA ASP A 82 5.68 -24.66 2.33
C ASP A 82 5.69 -23.58 1.24
N ILE A 83 4.86 -22.57 1.42
CA ILE A 83 4.77 -21.37 0.55
C ILE A 83 5.20 -20.13 1.32
N PRO A 84 5.57 -19.04 0.64
CA PRO A 84 5.73 -17.73 1.29
C PRO A 84 4.42 -17.24 1.90
N ILE A 85 4.42 -16.99 3.21
CA ILE A 85 3.30 -16.41 3.95
C ILE A 85 3.80 -15.16 4.64
N VAL A 86 3.21 -14.02 4.31
CA VAL A 86 3.44 -12.73 4.98
C VAL A 86 2.33 -12.50 5.98
N LEU A 87 2.67 -12.24 7.24
CA LEU A 87 1.74 -11.89 8.31
C LEU A 87 2.05 -10.47 8.81
N ALA A 88 1.06 -9.60 8.82
CA ALA A 88 1.15 -8.23 9.28
C ALA A 88 0.17 -7.95 10.42
N SER A 89 0.64 -7.43 11.54
CA SER A 89 -0.23 -6.98 12.63
C SER A 89 -0.82 -5.60 12.37
N SER A 90 -2.04 -5.38 12.81
CA SER A 90 -2.80 -4.18 12.57
C SER A 90 -3.74 -3.84 13.72
N THR A 91 -4.33 -2.65 13.72
CA THR A 91 -5.34 -2.25 14.70
C THR A 91 -6.71 -2.86 14.44
N GLY A 92 -6.92 -3.40 13.25
CA GLY A 92 -8.11 -4.09 12.80
C GLY A 92 -7.91 -4.66 11.41
N VAL A 93 -8.74 -5.62 11.02
CA VAL A 93 -8.68 -6.26 9.71
C VAL A 93 -9.93 -5.96 8.89
N LEU A 94 -9.75 -5.92 7.57
CA LEU A 94 -10.82 -5.72 6.60
C LEU A 94 -11.02 -7.00 5.79
N THR A 95 -12.26 -7.37 5.63
CA THR A 95 -12.67 -8.52 4.83
C THR A 95 -13.61 -8.06 3.73
N GLU A 96 -13.99 -8.94 2.84
CA GLU A 96 -15.03 -8.65 1.84
C GLU A 96 -16.43 -8.43 2.46
N ARG A 97 -16.61 -8.73 3.74
CA ARG A 97 -17.93 -8.66 4.42
C ARG A 97 -18.00 -7.61 5.50
N ALA A 98 -16.91 -7.40 6.24
CA ALA A 98 -16.92 -6.58 7.45
C ALA A 98 -15.53 -6.02 7.79
N GLU A 99 -15.53 -5.03 8.68
CA GLU A 99 -14.37 -4.46 9.33
C GLU A 99 -14.33 -4.88 10.79
N HIS A 100 -13.24 -5.50 11.22
CA HIS A 100 -13.09 -6.00 12.59
C HIS A 100 -12.05 -5.16 13.33
N GLU A 101 -12.52 -4.08 13.95
CA GLU A 101 -11.72 -3.19 14.80
C GLU A 101 -11.87 -3.58 16.27
N GLY A 102 -10.77 -3.54 17.02
CA GLY A 102 -10.76 -3.83 18.46
C GLY A 102 -11.13 -5.28 18.83
N ALA A 103 -11.06 -6.18 17.87
CA ALA A 103 -11.35 -7.61 18.03
C ALA A 103 -10.14 -8.47 17.64
N SER A 104 -10.07 -9.69 18.15
CA SER A 104 -9.11 -10.68 17.65
C SER A 104 -9.63 -11.25 16.35
N ALA A 105 -8.91 -11.01 15.26
CA ALA A 105 -9.31 -11.46 13.93
C ALA A 105 -8.11 -11.65 13.00
N LEU A 106 -8.27 -12.52 12.01
CA LEU A 106 -7.43 -12.61 10.81
C LEU A 106 -8.27 -12.30 9.58
N SER A 107 -7.66 -11.62 8.62
CA SER A 107 -8.13 -11.52 7.24
C SER A 107 -6.97 -11.89 6.33
N GLY A 108 -7.18 -12.77 5.37
CA GLY A 108 -6.11 -13.22 4.48
C GLY A 108 -6.57 -13.45 3.06
N ILE A 109 -5.62 -13.35 2.15
CA ILE A 109 -5.75 -13.73 0.75
C ILE A 109 -4.68 -14.75 0.41
N VAL A 110 -5.09 -15.85 -0.20
CA VAL A 110 -4.21 -16.88 -0.74
C VAL A 110 -4.38 -16.89 -2.24
N TRP A 111 -3.27 -16.94 -2.97
CA TRP A 111 -3.34 -16.99 -4.44
C TRP A 111 -2.38 -18.02 -5.02
N GLY A 112 -2.77 -18.57 -6.16
CA GLY A 112 -1.97 -19.41 -7.03
C GLY A 112 -1.57 -18.66 -8.29
N GLY A 113 -0.41 -19.00 -8.86
CA GLY A 113 0.14 -18.37 -10.06
C GLY A 113 1.16 -17.27 -9.76
N GLY A 114 1.91 -16.93 -10.79
CA GLY A 114 3.06 -16.02 -10.69
C GLY A 114 4.31 -16.71 -10.12
N SER A 115 5.44 -16.05 -10.30
CA SER A 115 6.71 -16.40 -9.65
C SER A 115 6.90 -15.51 -8.43
N ILE A 116 6.93 -16.11 -7.26
CA ILE A 116 7.00 -15.41 -5.98
C ILE A 116 8.43 -15.47 -5.43
N THR A 117 8.95 -14.31 -5.01
CA THR A 117 10.21 -14.23 -4.27
C THR A 117 9.97 -13.51 -2.94
N PRO A 118 10.27 -14.16 -1.79
CA PRO A 118 10.15 -13.53 -0.49
C PRO A 118 11.12 -12.36 -0.33
N ILE A 119 10.69 -11.32 0.40
CA ILE A 119 11.51 -10.20 0.86
C ILE A 119 11.56 -10.25 2.38
N PHE A 120 12.77 -10.18 2.93
CA PHE A 120 12.99 -10.14 4.37
C PHE A 120 14.15 -9.19 4.70
N VAL A 121 13.84 -8.09 5.37
CA VAL A 121 14.84 -7.18 5.92
C VAL A 121 14.81 -7.30 7.45
N ALA A 122 15.92 -7.74 8.01
CA ALA A 122 16.05 -7.86 9.47
C ALA A 122 15.93 -6.48 10.15
N PRO A 123 15.49 -6.42 11.41
CA PRO A 123 15.51 -5.20 12.20
C PRO A 123 16.93 -4.62 12.25
N LYS A 124 17.06 -3.33 12.02
CA LYS A 124 18.30 -2.55 12.06
C LYS A 124 18.08 -1.29 12.89
N THR A 125 19.16 -0.72 13.39
CA THR A 125 19.12 0.52 14.17
C THR A 125 18.98 1.76 13.29
N ALA A 126 19.58 1.74 12.08
CA ALA A 126 19.56 2.86 11.14
C ALA A 126 18.58 2.61 10.00
N THR A 127 17.75 3.62 9.68
CA THR A 127 16.81 3.59 8.56
C THR A 127 17.50 3.38 7.22
N ASP A 128 18.69 3.97 7.02
CA ASP A 128 19.45 3.85 5.77
C ASP A 128 19.91 2.41 5.52
N GLU A 129 20.22 1.64 6.57
CA GLU A 129 20.55 0.21 6.43
C GLU A 129 19.35 -0.61 5.98
N ILE A 130 18.16 -0.29 6.51
CA ILE A 130 16.90 -0.92 6.11
C ILE A 130 16.59 -0.58 4.65
N THR A 131 16.72 0.69 4.28
CA THR A 131 16.51 1.19 2.92
C THR A 131 17.41 0.49 1.90
N SER A 132 18.72 0.44 2.18
CA SER A 132 19.70 -0.21 1.31
C SER A 132 19.46 -1.72 1.18
N ALA A 133 19.18 -2.41 2.29
CA ALA A 133 18.88 -3.84 2.28
C ALA A 133 17.60 -4.15 1.49
N LEU A 134 16.55 -3.34 1.65
CA LEU A 134 15.31 -3.47 0.92
C LEU A 134 15.52 -3.29 -0.58
N ALA A 135 16.21 -2.21 -0.99
CA ALA A 135 16.49 -1.93 -2.39
C ALA A 135 17.31 -3.05 -3.05
N THR A 136 18.29 -3.61 -2.33
CA THR A 136 19.10 -4.75 -2.79
C THR A 136 18.22 -5.99 -3.02
N GLN A 137 17.36 -6.36 -2.07
CA GLN A 137 16.52 -7.55 -2.21
C GLN A 137 15.48 -7.39 -3.31
N VAL A 138 14.83 -6.22 -3.42
CA VAL A 138 13.88 -5.93 -4.50
C VAL A 138 14.57 -6.00 -5.85
N SER A 139 15.78 -5.44 -5.98
CA SER A 139 16.59 -5.52 -7.20
C SER A 139 16.92 -6.97 -7.58
N ALA A 140 17.36 -7.77 -6.63
CA ALA A 140 17.68 -9.17 -6.87
C ALA A 140 16.44 -9.99 -7.27
N ALA A 141 15.26 -9.67 -6.69
CA ALA A 141 14.02 -10.40 -6.94
C ALA A 141 13.35 -10.01 -8.28
N LEU A 142 13.40 -8.74 -8.68
CA LEU A 142 12.76 -8.24 -9.90
C LEU A 142 13.70 -8.28 -11.11
N GLY A 143 14.96 -7.87 -10.95
CA GLY A 143 15.83 -7.54 -12.10
C GLY A 143 15.14 -6.46 -12.95
N ASP A 144 15.14 -6.69 -14.27
CA ASP A 144 14.47 -5.84 -15.26
C ASP A 144 13.04 -6.33 -15.59
N ALA A 145 12.55 -7.34 -14.88
CA ALA A 145 11.25 -7.93 -15.17
C ALA A 145 10.10 -7.09 -14.60
N ALA A 146 8.99 -7.06 -15.35
CA ALA A 146 7.75 -6.49 -14.82
C ALA A 146 7.22 -7.30 -13.63
N GLY A 147 6.75 -6.60 -12.58
CA GLY A 147 6.26 -7.26 -11.39
C GLY A 147 5.53 -6.35 -10.41
N THR A 148 5.16 -6.96 -9.30
CA THR A 148 4.57 -6.28 -8.14
C THR A 148 5.39 -6.56 -6.91
N VAL A 149 5.59 -5.56 -6.09
CA VAL A 149 6.24 -5.65 -4.77
C VAL A 149 5.20 -5.34 -3.72
N ILE A 150 4.94 -6.29 -2.82
CA ILE A 150 4.05 -6.10 -1.67
C ILE A 150 4.92 -6.07 -0.41
N LEU A 151 4.84 -4.98 0.35
CA LEU A 151 5.67 -4.75 1.54
C LEU A 151 4.82 -4.52 2.78
N MET A 152 5.17 -5.18 3.88
CA MET A 152 4.68 -4.89 5.21
C MET A 152 5.86 -4.43 6.05
N ALA A 153 5.83 -3.19 6.54
CA ALA A 153 6.96 -2.56 7.19
C ALA A 153 6.61 -2.10 8.62
N GLN A 154 7.53 -2.30 9.54
CA GLN A 154 7.40 -1.73 10.87
C GLN A 154 7.62 -0.22 10.81
N PRO A 155 6.86 0.59 11.56
CA PRO A 155 7.04 2.05 11.56
C PRO A 155 8.40 2.48 12.11
N GLN A 156 9.02 1.64 12.95
CA GLN A 156 10.38 1.89 13.45
C GLN A 156 11.40 1.56 12.35
N GLY A 157 12.16 2.56 11.96
CA GLY A 157 13.21 2.42 10.96
C GLY A 157 12.73 2.44 9.51
N PHE A 158 11.43 2.64 9.26
CA PHE A 158 10.89 2.84 7.91
C PHE A 158 10.34 4.27 7.77
N ALA A 159 10.83 5.00 6.81
CA ALA A 159 10.50 6.40 6.58
C ALA A 159 10.15 6.64 5.09
N PRO A 160 9.56 7.79 4.72
CA PRO A 160 9.22 8.08 3.33
C PRO A 160 10.38 7.86 2.35
N HIS A 161 11.60 8.28 2.71
CA HIS A 161 12.79 8.10 1.87
C HIS A 161 13.23 6.62 1.69
N SER A 162 12.72 5.70 2.51
CA SER A 162 12.94 4.25 2.31
C SER A 162 12.35 3.73 1.00
N LEU A 163 11.46 4.50 0.37
CA LEU A 163 10.88 4.18 -0.94
C LEU A 163 11.59 4.84 -2.12
N ASP A 164 12.52 5.78 -1.89
CA ASP A 164 13.16 6.55 -2.96
C ASP A 164 13.97 5.66 -3.90
N ASP A 165 14.74 4.73 -3.35
CA ASP A 165 15.50 3.76 -4.13
C ASP A 165 14.60 2.79 -4.92
N LEU A 166 13.36 2.56 -4.47
CA LEU A 166 12.39 1.73 -5.17
C LEU A 166 11.74 2.47 -6.36
N ALA A 167 11.83 3.80 -6.40
CA ALA A 167 11.31 4.60 -7.50
C ALA A 167 11.96 4.26 -8.85
N ARG A 168 13.19 3.73 -8.85
CA ARG A 168 13.88 3.27 -10.06
C ARG A 168 13.17 2.10 -10.77
N PHE A 169 12.36 1.32 -10.04
CA PHE A 169 11.59 0.22 -10.59
C PHE A 169 10.20 0.64 -11.13
N SER A 170 9.79 1.90 -10.96
CA SER A 170 8.43 2.38 -11.24
C SER A 170 7.99 2.19 -12.69
N ALA A 171 8.93 2.12 -13.65
CA ALA A 171 8.62 1.87 -15.04
C ALA A 171 8.04 0.45 -15.28
N HIS A 172 8.51 -0.54 -14.53
CA HIS A 172 8.17 -1.95 -14.73
C HIS A 172 7.61 -2.66 -13.49
N ALA A 173 7.64 -2.03 -12.31
CA ALA A 173 7.09 -2.60 -11.10
C ALA A 173 6.07 -1.68 -10.40
N THR A 174 5.08 -2.30 -9.75
CA THR A 174 4.14 -1.63 -8.85
C THR A 174 4.51 -1.97 -7.43
N VAL A 175 4.76 -0.96 -6.58
CA VAL A 175 5.07 -1.15 -5.15
C VAL A 175 3.87 -0.73 -4.34
N ILE A 176 3.38 -1.65 -3.50
CA ILE A 176 2.25 -1.43 -2.58
C ILE A 176 2.55 -2.03 -1.23
N GLY A 177 1.82 -1.63 -0.21
CA GLY A 177 1.97 -2.18 1.12
C GLY A 177 1.42 -1.32 2.22
N GLY A 178 1.83 -1.61 3.46
CA GLY A 178 1.40 -0.84 4.61
C GLY A 178 2.28 -1.00 5.83
N GLY A 179 2.09 -0.08 6.76
CA GLY A 179 2.74 -0.10 8.05
C GLY A 179 2.02 -1.00 9.04
N THR A 180 2.79 -1.84 9.73
CA THR A 180 2.27 -2.73 10.78
C THR A 180 2.27 -2.03 12.15
N LEU A 181 1.73 -2.68 13.17
CA LEU A 181 2.05 -2.33 14.55
C LEU A 181 3.54 -2.63 14.84
N PRO A 182 4.14 -1.99 15.87
CA PRO A 182 5.50 -2.29 16.29
C PRO A 182 5.68 -3.79 16.57
N GLY A 183 6.76 -4.37 16.02
CA GLY A 183 7.03 -5.79 16.15
C GLY A 183 6.12 -6.71 15.32
N GLY A 184 5.30 -6.18 14.42
CA GLY A 184 4.21 -6.89 13.77
C GLY A 184 4.39 -7.26 12.30
N ALA A 185 5.60 -7.45 11.82
CA ALA A 185 5.87 -7.90 10.46
C ALA A 185 6.60 -9.24 10.47
N TRP A 186 5.95 -10.31 10.02
CA TRP A 186 6.52 -11.66 9.98
C TRP A 186 6.43 -12.28 8.58
N ILE A 187 7.33 -13.18 8.28
CA ILE A 187 7.32 -13.97 7.05
C ILE A 187 7.73 -15.41 7.35
N SER A 188 7.03 -16.35 6.71
CA SER A 188 7.47 -17.74 6.51
C SER A 188 7.78 -17.93 5.03
N ALA A 189 8.84 -18.64 4.73
CA ALA A 189 9.24 -18.97 3.37
C ALA A 189 9.66 -20.45 3.30
N PRO A 190 9.73 -21.06 2.11
CA PRO A 190 10.26 -22.39 1.95
C PRO A 190 11.60 -22.57 2.67
N ASP A 191 11.76 -23.68 3.36
CA ASP A 191 12.96 -24.06 4.11
C ASP A 191 13.38 -23.07 5.24
N ARG A 192 12.48 -22.18 5.66
CA ARG A 192 12.75 -21.23 6.73
C ARG A 192 11.65 -21.22 7.78
N THR A 193 12.04 -21.18 9.05
CA THR A 193 11.12 -20.94 10.17
C THR A 193 10.52 -19.54 10.09
N PRO A 194 9.38 -19.28 10.74
CA PRO A 194 8.83 -17.93 10.88
C PRO A 194 9.87 -16.93 11.38
N MET A 195 9.98 -15.78 10.71
CA MET A 195 10.93 -14.72 11.04
C MET A 195 10.22 -13.39 11.14
N GLN A 196 10.57 -12.61 12.16
CA GLN A 196 10.14 -11.23 12.32
C GLN A 196 11.15 -10.29 11.65
N GLY A 197 10.68 -9.40 10.77
CA GLY A 197 11.50 -8.45 10.02
C GLY A 197 11.15 -6.99 10.34
N ALA A 198 12.04 -6.07 9.99
CA ALA A 198 11.72 -4.64 9.90
C ALA A 198 10.81 -4.39 8.68
N VAL A 199 11.11 -5.06 7.57
CA VAL A 199 10.27 -5.11 6.37
C VAL A 199 10.19 -6.56 5.91
N VAL A 200 8.99 -7.02 5.64
CA VAL A 200 8.72 -8.31 5.02
C VAL A 200 7.80 -8.14 3.82
N GLY A 201 7.83 -9.08 2.89
CA GLY A 201 6.98 -8.98 1.72
C GLY A 201 7.25 -10.03 0.68
N VAL A 202 6.68 -9.83 -0.49
CA VAL A 202 6.90 -10.67 -1.66
C VAL A 202 7.00 -9.82 -2.93
N THR A 203 7.78 -10.32 -3.88
CA THR A 203 7.66 -9.89 -5.27
C THR A 203 6.85 -10.93 -6.05
N ILE A 204 6.03 -10.45 -6.99
CA ILE A 204 5.21 -11.27 -7.88
C ILE A 204 5.60 -10.94 -9.31
N ARG A 205 6.04 -11.94 -10.09
CA ARG A 205 6.37 -11.81 -11.51
C ARG A 205 5.56 -12.79 -12.35
N GLY A 206 5.48 -12.55 -13.67
CA GLY A 206 4.79 -13.44 -14.61
C GLY A 206 3.27 -13.34 -14.58
N VAL A 207 2.73 -12.32 -13.91
CA VAL A 207 1.31 -11.96 -13.88
C VAL A 207 1.15 -10.47 -14.19
N ALA A 208 -0.07 -10.04 -14.52
CA ALA A 208 -0.36 -8.62 -14.72
C ALA A 208 -0.14 -7.83 -13.43
N ARG A 209 0.37 -6.61 -13.56
CA ARG A 209 0.48 -5.69 -12.43
C ARG A 209 -0.92 -5.24 -11.98
N PRO A 210 -1.15 -5.07 -10.67
CA PRO A 210 -2.44 -4.62 -10.19
C PRO A 210 -2.74 -3.19 -10.64
N GLN A 211 -4.02 -2.90 -10.78
CA GLN A 211 -4.49 -1.52 -10.83
C GLN A 211 -4.59 -0.99 -9.40
N VAL A 212 -3.89 0.09 -9.12
CA VAL A 212 -3.79 0.65 -7.76
C VAL A 212 -4.28 2.08 -7.73
N ARG A 213 -5.04 2.41 -6.70
CA ARG A 213 -5.52 3.77 -6.43
C ARG A 213 -5.41 4.09 -4.95
N THR A 214 -5.24 5.39 -4.67
CA THR A 214 -5.23 5.94 -3.32
C THR A 214 -6.47 6.82 -3.11
N SER A 215 -7.00 6.85 -1.91
CA SER A 215 -8.16 7.65 -1.51
C SER A 215 -7.89 8.36 -0.20
N ALA A 216 -7.87 9.69 -0.21
CA ALA A 216 -7.61 10.50 0.97
C ALA A 216 -8.88 10.75 1.79
N ALA A 217 -8.74 10.80 3.12
CA ALA A 217 -9.86 11.01 4.05
C ALA A 217 -9.96 12.50 4.49
N VAL A 218 -9.81 13.45 3.56
CA VAL A 218 -9.68 14.86 3.91
C VAL A 218 -10.60 15.76 3.11
N ARG A 219 -11.06 16.82 3.77
CA ARG A 219 -11.72 17.98 3.17
C ARG A 219 -10.77 19.17 3.24
N LEU A 220 -10.49 19.78 2.08
CA LEU A 220 -9.64 20.97 1.99
C LEU A 220 -10.31 22.15 2.68
N LEU A 221 -9.53 22.95 3.41
CA LEU A 221 -9.93 24.19 4.06
C LEU A 221 -9.50 25.42 3.24
N THR A 222 -8.43 25.29 2.47
CA THR A 222 -7.90 26.34 1.62
C THR A 222 -7.70 25.85 0.19
N PRO A 223 -7.69 26.73 -0.81
CA PRO A 223 -7.16 26.40 -2.12
C PRO A 223 -5.68 25.99 -2.03
N PHE A 224 -5.23 25.18 -3.00
CA PHE A 224 -3.81 24.93 -3.13
C PHE A 224 -3.05 26.20 -3.53
N SER A 225 -1.98 26.48 -2.81
CA SER A 225 -1.08 27.60 -3.09
C SER A 225 0.38 27.13 -3.00
N LYS A 226 1.28 27.78 -3.76
CA LYS A 226 2.70 27.41 -3.76
C LYS A 226 3.35 27.70 -2.42
N ILE A 227 4.16 26.77 -1.92
CA ILE A 227 5.12 27.04 -0.85
C ILE A 227 6.19 27.94 -1.45
N THR A 228 6.29 29.17 -0.96
CA THR A 228 7.26 30.15 -1.44
C THR A 228 8.51 30.23 -0.56
N GLU A 229 8.39 29.81 0.71
CA GLU A 229 9.51 29.78 1.64
C GLU A 229 9.38 28.61 2.62
N SER A 230 10.38 27.71 2.66
CA SER A 230 10.46 26.60 3.62
C SER A 230 11.89 26.19 3.88
N ARG A 231 12.09 25.43 4.99
CA ARG A 231 13.36 24.77 5.33
C ARG A 231 13.07 23.43 5.98
N GLY A 232 13.37 22.32 5.26
CA GLY A 232 12.99 20.98 5.68
C GLY A 232 11.48 20.87 5.86
N ALA A 233 11.05 20.46 7.03
CA ALA A 233 9.64 20.32 7.38
C ALA A 233 8.94 21.64 7.79
N MET A 234 9.69 22.75 7.92
CA MET A 234 9.15 24.02 8.37
C MET A 234 8.77 24.90 7.17
N VAL A 235 7.49 25.22 7.08
CA VAL A 235 6.91 26.09 6.04
C VAL A 235 6.69 27.48 6.63
N PHE A 236 7.33 28.51 6.03
CA PHE A 236 7.23 29.90 6.45
C PHE A 236 6.20 30.69 5.67
N ARG A 237 6.06 30.41 4.36
CA ARG A 237 5.14 31.11 3.48
C ARG A 237 4.45 30.19 2.49
N ILE A 238 3.17 30.49 2.27
CA ILE A 238 2.32 29.83 1.26
C ILE A 238 1.71 30.97 0.42
N GLY A 239 2.06 31.04 -0.87
CA GLY A 239 1.79 32.21 -1.67
C GLY A 239 2.44 33.44 -1.06
N GLU A 240 1.66 34.50 -0.87
CA GLU A 240 2.09 35.78 -0.27
C GLU A 240 1.97 35.80 1.27
N GLU A 241 1.28 34.81 1.87
CA GLU A 241 0.94 34.79 3.29
C GLU A 241 1.96 34.04 4.14
N ARG A 242 2.09 34.40 5.41
CA ARG A 242 2.77 33.56 6.41
C ARG A 242 1.96 32.32 6.68
N ALA A 243 2.63 31.18 6.73
CA ALA A 243 1.95 29.87 6.86
C ALA A 243 1.06 29.78 8.10
N LEU A 244 1.49 30.37 9.24
CA LEU A 244 0.68 30.37 10.46
C LEU A 244 -0.54 31.30 10.34
N ASP A 245 -0.42 32.42 9.66
CA ASP A 245 -1.55 33.34 9.46
C ASP A 245 -2.61 32.67 8.55
N ALA A 246 -2.18 32.02 7.47
CA ALA A 246 -3.04 31.22 6.59
C ALA A 246 -3.73 30.05 7.33
N LEU A 247 -2.98 29.32 8.18
CA LEU A 247 -3.55 28.26 9.04
C LEU A 247 -4.60 28.83 10.00
N SER A 248 -4.29 29.95 10.67
CA SER A 248 -5.19 30.60 11.62
C SER A 248 -6.47 31.09 10.95
N ALA A 249 -6.38 31.64 9.75
CA ALA A 249 -7.53 32.04 8.95
C ALA A 249 -8.39 30.81 8.55
N ALA A 250 -7.74 29.73 8.07
CA ALA A 250 -8.42 28.52 7.64
C ALA A 250 -9.17 27.78 8.77
N THR A 251 -8.73 27.94 10.02
CA THR A 251 -9.28 27.22 11.17
C THR A 251 -10.20 28.04 12.07
N ARG A 252 -10.34 29.34 11.81
CA ARG A 252 -11.06 30.29 12.69
C ARG A 252 -12.49 29.87 13.02
N ASP A 253 -13.23 29.41 12.01
CA ASP A 253 -14.65 29.11 12.11
C ASP A 253 -14.94 27.60 12.18
N LEU A 254 -13.90 26.78 12.43
CA LEU A 254 -14.11 25.34 12.55
C LEU A 254 -14.74 24.98 13.90
N PRO A 255 -15.80 24.19 13.90
CA PRO A 255 -16.39 23.71 15.15
C PRO A 255 -15.47 22.72 15.85
N GLY A 256 -15.37 22.81 17.18
CA GLY A 256 -14.59 21.91 18.00
C GLY A 256 -13.06 22.06 17.82
N ARG A 257 -12.35 20.96 17.90
CA ARG A 257 -10.89 20.89 17.71
C ARG A 257 -10.55 19.75 16.74
N PRO A 258 -10.88 19.90 15.44
CA PRO A 258 -10.60 18.84 14.49
C PRO A 258 -9.09 18.67 14.28
N LEU A 259 -8.68 17.48 13.84
CA LEU A 259 -7.32 17.23 13.42
C LEU A 259 -7.03 17.99 12.12
N ILE A 260 -6.13 18.98 12.22
CA ILE A 260 -5.71 19.77 11.06
C ILE A 260 -4.52 19.12 10.38
N LEU A 261 -4.57 19.07 9.07
CA LEU A 261 -3.60 18.39 8.22
C LEU A 261 -3.09 19.36 7.14
N ALA A 262 -1.93 19.04 6.61
CA ALA A 262 -1.39 19.62 5.40
C ALA A 262 -1.57 18.65 4.24
N VAL A 263 -2.01 19.13 3.10
CA VAL A 263 -2.05 18.36 1.85
C VAL A 263 -1.02 18.93 0.91
N LEU A 264 -0.05 18.13 0.52
CA LEU A 264 1.08 18.49 -0.35
C LEU A 264 0.90 17.88 -1.73
N ALA A 265 1.25 18.63 -2.77
CA ALA A 265 1.23 18.15 -4.15
C ALA A 265 2.39 18.73 -4.96
N ASN A 266 2.89 17.92 -5.90
CA ASN A 266 3.93 18.32 -6.85
C ASN A 266 3.36 18.64 -8.24
N THR A 267 2.03 18.58 -8.42
CA THR A 267 1.36 18.81 -9.70
C THR A 267 0.71 20.19 -9.71
N GLU A 268 0.63 20.83 -10.88
CA GLU A 268 0.00 22.16 -11.02
C GLU A 268 -1.51 22.15 -10.78
N ASN A 269 -2.17 21.00 -10.91
CA ASN A 269 -3.59 20.85 -10.64
C ASN A 269 -3.90 19.61 -9.80
N PRO A 270 -3.61 19.63 -8.48
CA PRO A 270 -3.83 18.48 -7.60
C PRO A 270 -5.31 18.08 -7.46
N ALA A 271 -6.25 19.00 -7.67
CA ALA A 271 -7.69 18.69 -7.60
C ALA A 271 -8.17 17.76 -8.72
N SER A 272 -7.45 17.68 -9.85
CA SER A 272 -7.75 16.78 -10.97
C SER A 272 -7.01 15.44 -10.90
N ALA A 273 -5.98 15.33 -10.07
CA ALA A 273 -5.14 14.15 -9.92
C ALA A 273 -5.51 13.37 -8.66
N ARG A 274 -6.53 12.54 -8.71
CA ARG A 274 -6.80 11.57 -7.64
C ARG A 274 -5.55 10.70 -7.42
N GLY A 275 -5.09 10.63 -6.17
CA GLY A 275 -3.85 9.97 -5.81
C GLY A 275 -2.57 10.77 -6.07
N GLY A 276 -2.67 12.04 -6.50
CA GLY A 276 -1.54 12.93 -6.74
C GLY A 276 -1.15 13.79 -5.53
N VAL A 277 -1.65 13.49 -4.34
CA VAL A 277 -1.42 14.29 -3.12
C VAL A 277 -0.88 13.44 -1.98
N LEU A 278 -0.13 14.08 -1.10
CA LEU A 278 0.34 13.52 0.17
C LEU A 278 -0.35 14.26 1.32
N VAL A 279 -1.01 13.52 2.18
CA VAL A 279 -1.57 14.08 3.42
C VAL A 279 -0.54 13.95 4.52
N ARG A 280 -0.31 15.02 5.27
CA ARG A 280 0.69 15.11 6.33
C ARG A 280 0.13 15.74 7.58
N GLY A 281 0.55 15.23 8.74
CA GLY A 281 0.23 15.85 10.02
C GLY A 281 0.91 17.20 10.19
N ILE A 282 0.28 18.10 10.92
CA ILE A 282 0.93 19.31 11.43
C ILE A 282 1.51 18.96 12.80
N ARG A 283 2.83 18.97 12.92
CA ARG A 283 3.57 18.64 14.16
C ARG A 283 3.59 19.78 15.16
N GLY A 284 3.48 21.02 14.66
CA GLY A 284 3.55 22.18 15.51
C GLY A 284 3.54 23.49 14.73
N ILE A 285 3.59 24.57 15.47
CA ILE A 285 3.68 25.93 14.96
C ILE A 285 4.82 26.67 15.68
N ASP A 286 5.44 27.61 14.97
CA ASP A 286 6.39 28.59 15.55
C ASP A 286 5.79 29.99 15.43
N PRO A 287 5.21 30.55 16.54
CA PRO A 287 4.61 31.88 16.53
C PRO A 287 5.62 32.98 16.21
N GLY A 288 6.89 32.83 16.69
CA GLY A 288 7.93 33.84 16.47
C GLY A 288 8.31 33.98 15.00
N ARG A 289 8.32 32.89 14.25
CA ARG A 289 8.61 32.87 12.81
C ARG A 289 7.34 32.84 11.96
N LYS A 290 6.17 32.75 12.58
CA LYS A 290 4.86 32.58 11.92
C LYS A 290 4.86 31.41 10.93
N SER A 291 5.45 30.29 11.33
CA SER A 291 5.62 29.09 10.51
C SER A 291 4.83 27.90 11.03
N VAL A 292 4.63 26.92 10.15
CA VAL A 292 3.98 25.63 10.41
C VAL A 292 4.98 24.52 10.17
N VAL A 293 5.04 23.50 11.06
CA VAL A 293 5.90 22.33 10.91
C VAL A 293 5.05 21.14 10.52
N VAL A 294 5.30 20.59 9.35
CA VAL A 294 4.63 19.36 8.84
C VAL A 294 5.43 18.10 9.18
N THR A 295 4.85 16.91 8.97
CA THR A 295 5.51 15.64 9.32
C THR A 295 6.53 15.16 8.28
N ASP A 296 6.68 15.87 7.17
CA ASP A 296 7.57 15.50 6.08
C ASP A 296 8.27 16.74 5.50
N GLU A 297 9.22 16.55 4.61
CA GLU A 297 9.88 17.64 3.93
C GLU A 297 8.92 18.37 2.99
N ALA A 298 8.92 19.70 3.08
CA ALA A 298 8.10 20.59 2.25
C ALA A 298 9.03 21.58 1.55
N THR A 299 9.23 21.41 0.25
CA THR A 299 10.16 22.23 -0.53
C THR A 299 9.47 23.39 -1.24
N PRO A 300 10.15 24.53 -1.44
CA PRO A 300 9.62 25.63 -2.25
C PRO A 300 9.23 25.14 -3.66
N GLY A 301 8.07 25.64 -4.13
CA GLY A 301 7.49 25.21 -5.41
C GLY A 301 6.43 24.13 -5.31
N MET A 302 6.42 23.30 -4.26
CA MET A 302 5.30 22.41 -3.96
C MET A 302 4.02 23.20 -3.70
N LEU A 303 2.88 22.60 -4.02
CA LEU A 303 1.57 23.13 -3.64
C LEU A 303 1.17 22.59 -2.27
N MET A 304 0.58 23.44 -1.46
CA MET A 304 0.07 23.09 -0.15
C MET A 304 -1.34 23.63 0.06
N SER A 305 -2.16 22.85 0.74
CA SER A 305 -3.47 23.25 1.27
C SER A 305 -3.58 22.78 2.71
N PHE A 306 -4.33 23.48 3.53
CA PHE A 306 -4.78 22.96 4.83
C PHE A 306 -6.05 22.15 4.66
N ALA A 307 -6.22 21.14 5.49
CA ALA A 307 -7.35 20.22 5.43
C ALA A 307 -7.74 19.71 6.83
N VAL A 308 -8.89 19.08 6.92
CA VAL A 308 -9.35 18.33 8.09
C VAL A 308 -9.75 16.91 7.67
N CYS A 309 -9.61 15.94 8.57
CA CYS A 309 -10.26 14.64 8.38
C CYS A 309 -11.78 14.85 8.33
N ASP A 310 -12.43 14.26 7.32
CA ASP A 310 -13.86 14.43 7.09
C ASP A 310 -14.47 13.15 6.54
N ALA A 311 -15.44 12.60 7.28
CA ALA A 311 -16.09 11.32 6.96
C ALA A 311 -16.81 11.35 5.61
N ASN A 312 -17.50 12.46 5.27
CA ASN A 312 -18.25 12.58 4.02
C ASN A 312 -17.29 12.72 2.82
N ALA A 313 -16.22 13.50 2.98
CA ALA A 313 -15.17 13.61 1.98
C ALA A 313 -14.49 12.26 1.73
N ALA A 314 -14.18 11.50 2.79
CA ALA A 314 -13.60 10.17 2.72
C ALA A 314 -14.49 9.18 1.95
N ARG A 315 -15.82 9.15 2.26
CA ARG A 315 -16.80 8.32 1.53
C ARG A 315 -16.87 8.70 0.04
N ALA A 316 -16.99 9.99 -0.24
CA ALA A 316 -17.10 10.48 -1.59
C ALA A 316 -15.84 10.20 -2.42
N ASP A 317 -14.66 10.38 -1.82
CA ASP A 317 -13.39 10.14 -2.48
C ASP A 317 -13.16 8.64 -2.75
N LEU A 318 -13.39 7.77 -1.76
CA LEU A 318 -13.26 6.32 -1.95
C LEU A 318 -14.27 5.80 -2.98
N SER A 319 -15.54 6.23 -2.94
CA SER A 319 -16.54 5.85 -3.94
C SER A 319 -16.13 6.30 -5.35
N GLY A 320 -15.58 7.52 -5.47
CA GLY A 320 -15.03 8.01 -6.72
C GLY A 320 -13.83 7.20 -7.20
N THR A 321 -12.93 6.86 -6.28
CA THR A 321 -11.75 6.04 -6.52
C THR A 321 -12.13 4.65 -7.02
N MET A 322 -13.17 4.02 -6.45
CA MET A 322 -13.67 2.72 -6.92
C MET A 322 -14.28 2.80 -8.32
N ARG A 323 -14.98 3.90 -8.66
CA ARG A 323 -15.46 4.11 -10.03
C ARG A 323 -14.32 4.26 -11.05
N ASP A 324 -13.27 4.98 -10.69
CA ASP A 324 -12.09 5.17 -11.55
C ASP A 324 -11.35 3.85 -11.75
N LEU A 325 -11.18 3.08 -10.67
CA LEU A 325 -10.54 1.76 -10.72
C LEU A 325 -11.32 0.78 -11.62
N ALA A 326 -12.64 0.75 -11.51
CA ALA A 326 -13.47 -0.08 -12.37
C ALA A 326 -13.41 0.33 -13.85
N ARG A 327 -13.32 1.63 -14.14
CA ARG A 327 -13.12 2.12 -15.52
C ARG A 327 -11.78 1.68 -16.09
N GLN A 328 -10.72 1.68 -15.28
CA GLN A 328 -9.39 1.25 -15.72
C GLN A 328 -9.30 -0.25 -15.99
N LEU A 329 -10.06 -1.05 -15.22
CA LEU A 329 -10.16 -2.48 -15.45
C LEU A 329 -10.90 -2.81 -16.77
N ALA A 330 -11.60 -1.82 -17.37
CA ALA A 330 -12.24 -1.94 -18.69
C ALA A 330 -13.11 -3.20 -18.88
N GLY A 331 -13.76 -3.65 -17.80
CA GLY A 331 -14.59 -4.87 -17.78
C GLY A 331 -13.82 -6.16 -17.47
N ALA A 332 -12.50 -6.13 -17.34
CA ALA A 332 -11.75 -7.27 -16.82
C ALA A 332 -12.10 -7.48 -15.34
N ALA A 333 -12.47 -8.70 -14.97
CA ALA A 333 -12.76 -9.03 -13.58
C ALA A 333 -11.46 -9.21 -12.78
N PRO A 334 -11.25 -8.47 -11.68
CA PRO A 334 -10.15 -8.74 -10.78
C PRO A 334 -10.27 -10.13 -10.18
N GLN A 335 -9.14 -10.80 -9.99
CA GLN A 335 -9.09 -12.09 -9.32
C GLN A 335 -9.10 -11.94 -7.81
N PHE A 336 -8.48 -10.88 -7.30
CA PHE A 336 -8.54 -10.50 -5.88
C PHE A 336 -8.18 -9.03 -5.69
N GLY A 337 -8.46 -8.51 -4.49
CA GLY A 337 -8.13 -7.16 -4.08
C GLY A 337 -7.42 -7.09 -2.73
N LEU A 338 -6.67 -6.02 -2.53
CA LEU A 338 -6.12 -5.62 -1.23
C LEU A 338 -6.66 -4.23 -0.87
N LEU A 339 -7.10 -4.08 0.38
CA LEU A 339 -7.55 -2.83 0.96
C LEU A 339 -6.69 -2.49 2.18
N LEU A 340 -5.76 -1.57 2.00
CA LEU A 340 -4.90 -1.06 3.08
C LEU A 340 -5.41 0.32 3.46
N SER A 341 -6.02 0.42 4.62
CA SER A 341 -6.71 1.63 5.08
C SER A 341 -6.02 2.19 6.31
N CYS A 342 -5.88 3.51 6.38
CA CYS A 342 -5.26 4.14 7.54
C CYS A 342 -6.03 3.80 8.82
N ALA A 343 -5.32 3.51 9.91
CA ALA A 343 -5.89 3.23 11.23
C ALA A 343 -6.75 4.38 11.78
N GLY A 344 -6.61 5.58 11.24
CA GLY A 344 -7.48 6.72 11.55
C GLY A 344 -8.81 6.73 10.79
N ARG A 345 -9.09 5.76 9.92
CA ARG A 345 -10.38 5.56 9.25
C ARG A 345 -11.29 4.68 10.12
N GLY A 346 -12.20 3.90 9.55
CA GLY A 346 -13.07 3.01 10.29
C GLY A 346 -14.04 3.74 11.22
N MET A 347 -14.41 3.10 12.31
CA MET A 347 -15.40 3.62 13.29
C MET A 347 -15.00 4.98 13.85
N GLY A 348 -13.71 5.22 14.05
CA GLY A 348 -13.20 6.50 14.59
C GLY A 348 -13.46 7.70 13.68
N LEU A 349 -13.43 7.52 12.36
CA LEU A 349 -13.72 8.57 11.38
C LEU A 349 -15.21 8.63 11.05
N TYR A 350 -15.81 7.47 10.80
CA TYR A 350 -17.13 7.41 10.20
C TYR A 350 -18.28 7.43 11.21
N GLY A 351 -18.03 7.08 12.47
CA GLY A 351 -19.07 6.86 13.49
C GLY A 351 -19.94 5.62 13.22
N GLU A 352 -19.63 4.86 12.19
CA GLU A 352 -20.26 3.60 11.81
C GLU A 352 -19.22 2.60 11.28
N ARG A 353 -19.56 1.31 11.31
CA ARG A 353 -18.69 0.21 10.85
C ARG A 353 -18.87 -0.08 9.37
N ASP A 354 -17.92 -0.80 8.80
CA ASP A 354 -17.98 -1.44 7.49
C ASP A 354 -18.09 -0.45 6.31
N VAL A 355 -17.67 0.81 6.49
CA VAL A 355 -17.84 1.84 5.47
C VAL A 355 -16.91 1.60 4.28
N ASP A 356 -15.61 1.45 4.50
CA ASP A 356 -14.64 1.23 3.43
C ASP A 356 -14.89 -0.10 2.72
N THR A 357 -15.12 -1.17 3.49
CA THR A 357 -15.48 -2.50 2.98
C THR A 357 -16.75 -2.47 2.13
N ARG A 358 -17.82 -1.81 2.61
CA ARG A 358 -19.07 -1.68 1.88
C ARG A 358 -18.90 -0.98 0.54
N ILE A 359 -18.18 0.14 0.51
CA ILE A 359 -17.91 0.90 -0.73
C ILE A 359 -17.13 0.06 -1.75
N VAL A 360 -16.13 -0.70 -1.30
CA VAL A 360 -15.37 -1.60 -2.19
C VAL A 360 -16.27 -2.72 -2.70
N ARG A 361 -17.04 -3.38 -1.83
CA ARG A 361 -17.93 -4.49 -2.18
C ARG A 361 -19.08 -4.07 -3.11
N GLU A 362 -19.66 -2.89 -2.93
CA GLU A 362 -20.68 -2.36 -3.84
C GLU A 362 -20.19 -2.28 -5.28
N ARG A 363 -18.92 -2.00 -5.47
CA ARG A 363 -18.33 -1.91 -6.82
C ARG A 363 -17.76 -3.23 -7.33
N PHE A 364 -17.26 -4.08 -6.44
CA PHE A 364 -16.62 -5.36 -6.74
C PHE A 364 -17.24 -6.50 -5.90
N PRO A 365 -18.52 -6.84 -6.10
CA PRO A 365 -19.27 -7.71 -5.18
C PRO A 365 -18.77 -9.15 -5.09
N ASN A 366 -18.11 -9.63 -6.14
CA ASN A 366 -17.66 -11.04 -6.25
C ASN A 366 -16.13 -11.16 -6.24
N VAL A 367 -15.40 -10.11 -5.88
CA VAL A 367 -13.95 -10.12 -5.83
C VAL A 367 -13.52 -10.45 -4.40
N PRO A 368 -12.81 -11.56 -4.16
CA PRO A 368 -12.25 -11.83 -2.85
C PRO A 368 -11.21 -10.75 -2.50
N PHE A 369 -11.30 -10.18 -1.31
CA PHE A 369 -10.28 -9.26 -0.83
C PHE A 369 -10.00 -9.41 0.65
N ALA A 370 -8.81 -9.00 1.03
CA ALA A 370 -8.36 -8.90 2.41
C ALA A 370 -7.68 -7.54 2.62
N GLY A 371 -7.62 -7.11 3.87
CA GLY A 371 -6.98 -5.85 4.19
C GLY A 371 -6.77 -5.63 5.67
N MET A 372 -6.20 -4.47 5.98
CA MET A 372 -5.94 -4.07 7.35
C MET A 372 -6.09 -2.56 7.56
N PHE A 373 -6.29 -2.17 8.81
CA PHE A 373 -6.08 -0.81 9.26
C PHE A 373 -4.60 -0.61 9.60
N SER A 374 -3.88 0.06 8.71
CA SER A 374 -2.42 0.24 8.73
C SER A 374 -1.98 1.53 9.42
N THR A 375 -0.74 1.57 9.89
CA THR A 375 -0.14 2.79 10.48
C THR A 375 0.27 3.81 9.42
N PHE A 376 0.54 3.36 8.22
CA PHE A 376 0.72 4.12 6.99
C PHE A 376 0.46 3.19 5.79
N GLU A 377 0.23 3.74 4.62
CA GLU A 377 0.03 3.00 3.39
C GLU A 377 1.19 3.24 2.42
N ILE A 378 1.53 2.23 1.63
CA ILE A 378 2.47 2.33 0.51
C ILE A 378 1.67 2.18 -0.77
N GLY A 379 1.71 3.21 -1.62
CA GLY A 379 0.98 3.23 -2.88
C GLY A 379 1.57 4.23 -3.86
N PRO A 380 0.98 4.38 -5.06
CA PRO A 380 1.49 5.28 -6.08
C PRO A 380 1.25 6.75 -5.72
N LEU A 381 2.26 7.58 -6.01
CA LEU A 381 2.16 9.04 -6.12
C LEU A 381 2.66 9.42 -7.51
N GLY A 382 1.73 9.57 -8.46
CA GLY A 382 2.10 9.60 -9.86
C GLY A 382 2.82 8.29 -10.27
N PRO A 383 4.00 8.35 -10.89
CA PRO A 383 4.74 7.15 -11.30
C PRO A 383 5.54 6.51 -10.15
N ARG A 384 5.73 7.15 -9.02
CA ARG A 384 6.62 6.68 -7.94
C ARG A 384 5.84 6.05 -6.78
N PRO A 385 6.41 5.08 -6.05
CA PRO A 385 5.86 4.67 -4.77
C PRO A 385 6.06 5.78 -3.74
N ALA A 386 5.09 5.93 -2.85
CA ALA A 386 5.15 6.87 -1.74
C ALA A 386 4.48 6.29 -0.48
N MET A 387 4.90 6.81 0.67
CA MET A 387 4.24 6.58 1.93
C MET A 387 3.08 7.56 2.07
N HIS A 388 1.88 7.02 2.26
CA HIS A 388 0.64 7.77 2.46
C HIS A 388 0.21 7.70 3.93
N LEU A 389 -0.47 8.74 4.39
CA LEU A 389 -1.09 8.85 5.71
C LEU A 389 -2.54 9.33 5.52
N TYR A 390 -3.44 8.95 6.41
CA TYR A 390 -4.86 9.33 6.33
C TYR A 390 -5.52 8.95 5.00
N THR A 391 -5.13 7.82 4.46
CA THR A 391 -5.43 7.39 3.09
C THR A 391 -5.92 5.94 3.11
N SER A 392 -6.57 5.48 2.05
CA SER A 392 -6.71 4.06 1.72
C SER A 392 -5.99 3.79 0.41
N VAL A 393 -5.27 2.68 0.34
CA VAL A 393 -4.69 2.14 -0.89
C VAL A 393 -5.47 0.90 -1.28
N VAL A 394 -6.06 0.93 -2.46
CA VAL A 394 -6.79 -0.20 -3.04
C VAL A 394 -6.04 -0.73 -4.24
N ALA A 395 -5.72 -2.02 -4.22
CA ALA A 395 -5.05 -2.70 -5.30
C ALA A 395 -5.92 -3.85 -5.81
N MET A 396 -6.22 -3.88 -7.12
CA MET A 396 -6.98 -4.93 -7.76
C MET A 396 -6.09 -5.71 -8.72
N PHE A 397 -5.94 -6.99 -8.45
CA PHE A 397 -5.15 -7.93 -9.22
C PHE A 397 -6.05 -8.62 -10.24
N GLY A 398 -5.69 -8.55 -11.51
CA GLY A 398 -6.52 -9.10 -12.60
C GLY A 398 -5.71 -9.96 -13.54
N THR A 399 -6.45 -10.59 -14.47
CA THR A 399 -5.86 -11.16 -15.68
C THR A 399 -5.46 -10.02 -16.62
N PRO A 400 -4.36 -10.15 -17.38
CA PRO A 400 -4.08 -9.21 -18.46
C PRO A 400 -5.24 -9.24 -19.47
N SER A 401 -5.66 -8.05 -19.89
CA SER A 401 -6.57 -7.85 -21.01
C SER A 401 -5.93 -8.28 -22.33
#